data_867607cbe53d8ca0b5f47654b272e037
#
_entry.id   867607cbe53d8ca0b5f47654b272e037
#
_cell.length_a   1.000
_cell.length_b   1.000
_cell.length_c   1.000
_cell.angle_alpha   90.00
_cell.angle_beta   90.00
_cell.angle_gamma   90.00
#
_symmetry.space_group_name_H-M   'P 1'
#
loop_
_entity.id
_entity.type
_entity.pdbx_description
1 polymer ?
#
loop_
_entity_poly.entity_id
_entity_poly.type
_entity_poly.pdbx_seq_one_letter_code
_entity_poly.pdbx_strand_id
1 'polypeptide(L)'
;MKFFNAIFAVLAASAVMCSCEKDHTYEDNTDPEIALYQITGTWKLESWSYGQIPEGVYSYIVLDSKENRFEIYQNVDSPYSRHLTGNFSLVYKEDKGQNIISGWYDHDSGFWASDYVVTAVTADSMTWISTGTTSGPQTVSTKTTEAPSRDICVYRRCDSIPEDILAGKN
;
A
#
# COMPACT_ATOMS: atom_id res chain seq x y z
N MET A 1 4.90 -33.08 72.66
CA MET A 1 3.92 -33.25 71.61
C MET A 1 3.46 -31.85 71.19
N LYS A 2 3.93 -31.35 70.06
CA LYS A 2 3.47 -30.06 69.47
C LYS A 2 3.20 -30.28 68.01
N PHE A 3 1.92 -30.17 67.67
CA PHE A 3 1.42 -30.26 66.27
C PHE A 3 1.63 -28.92 65.61
N PHE A 4 2.38 -28.91 64.51
CA PHE A 4 2.49 -27.76 63.63
C PHE A 4 1.45 -27.94 62.49
N ASN A 5 0.46 -27.07 62.48
CA ASN A 5 -0.46 -26.92 61.36
C ASN A 5 0.19 -26.04 60.28
N ALA A 6 0.49 -26.60 59.14
CA ALA A 6 0.89 -25.86 57.95
C ALA A 6 -0.34 -25.55 57.14
N ILE A 7 -0.70 -24.27 57.05
CA ILE A 7 -1.75 -23.75 56.20
C ILE A 7 -1.13 -23.50 54.83
N PHE A 8 -1.54 -24.29 53.83
CA PHE A 8 -1.22 -24.01 52.43
C PHE A 8 -2.21 -22.98 51.87
N ALA A 9 -1.72 -21.76 51.64
CA ALA A 9 -2.45 -20.74 50.90
C ALA A 9 -2.25 -20.98 49.41
N VAL A 10 -3.31 -21.44 48.72
CA VAL A 10 -3.35 -21.54 47.25
C VAL A 10 -3.66 -20.17 46.71
N LEU A 11 -2.68 -19.50 46.13
CA LEU A 11 -2.87 -18.28 45.37
C LEU A 11 -3.35 -18.66 43.96
N ALA A 12 -4.66 -18.50 43.71
CA ALA A 12 -5.21 -18.57 42.35
C ALA A 12 -4.84 -17.29 41.58
N ALA A 13 -3.82 -17.39 40.71
CA ALA A 13 -3.52 -16.34 39.75
C ALA A 13 -4.54 -16.36 38.62
N SER A 14 -5.52 -15.46 38.68
CA SER A 14 -6.44 -15.20 37.57
C SER A 14 -5.68 -14.48 36.47
N ALA A 15 -5.27 -15.19 35.42
CA ALA A 15 -4.79 -14.60 34.19
C ALA A 15 -5.96 -13.93 33.48
N VAL A 16 -6.08 -12.62 33.62
CA VAL A 16 -6.96 -11.81 32.79
C VAL A 16 -6.32 -11.77 31.39
N MET A 17 -6.85 -12.58 30.48
CA MET A 17 -6.57 -12.48 29.06
C MET A 17 -7.23 -11.18 28.57
N CYS A 18 -6.46 -10.09 28.60
CA CYS A 18 -6.83 -8.87 27.93
C CYS A 18 -6.73 -9.16 26.42
N SER A 19 -7.83 -9.56 25.82
CA SER A 19 -8.01 -9.58 24.38
C SER A 19 -8.02 -8.13 23.91
N CYS A 20 -6.86 -7.60 23.55
CA CYS A 20 -6.81 -6.39 22.77
C CYS A 20 -7.31 -6.75 21.38
N GLU A 21 -8.59 -6.57 21.12
CA GLU A 21 -9.07 -6.25 19.79
C GLU A 21 -8.29 -5.00 19.36
N LYS A 22 -7.39 -5.19 18.41
CA LYS A 22 -6.78 -4.06 17.71
C LYS A 22 -7.87 -3.45 16.85
N ASP A 23 -8.60 -2.50 17.43
CA ASP A 23 -9.23 -1.48 16.61
C ASP A 23 -8.13 -0.89 15.74
N HIS A 24 -8.21 -1.15 14.44
CA HIS A 24 -7.41 -0.45 13.45
C HIS A 24 -7.97 0.98 13.29
N THR A 25 -7.97 1.74 14.37
CA THR A 25 -7.96 3.19 14.27
C THR A 25 -6.61 3.52 13.65
N TYR A 26 -6.63 3.98 12.40
CA TYR A 26 -5.49 4.68 11.81
C TYR A 26 -5.19 5.89 12.70
N GLU A 27 -4.39 5.66 13.73
CA GLU A 27 -3.75 6.74 14.44
C GLU A 27 -2.90 7.51 13.45
N ASP A 28 -2.88 8.82 13.60
CA ASP A 28 -2.05 9.78 12.87
C ASP A 28 -0.57 9.34 12.95
N ASN A 29 -0.21 8.31 12.16
CA ASN A 29 1.17 7.91 11.99
C ASN A 29 1.81 8.95 11.10
N THR A 30 2.50 9.89 11.72
CA THR A 30 3.43 10.76 11.02
C THR A 30 4.60 9.90 10.57
N ASP A 31 4.55 9.42 9.33
CA ASP A 31 5.67 8.74 8.73
C ASP A 31 6.80 9.75 8.45
N PRO A 32 8.06 9.37 8.62
CA PRO A 32 9.16 10.23 8.22
C PRO A 32 9.11 10.48 6.71
N GLU A 33 9.70 11.59 6.29
CA GLU A 33 9.85 11.88 4.86
C GLU A 33 10.61 10.75 4.15
N ILE A 34 10.01 10.23 3.08
CA ILE A 34 10.58 9.18 2.25
C ILE A 34 11.39 9.81 1.12
N ALA A 35 12.67 9.49 1.04
CA ALA A 35 13.49 9.91 -0.07
C ALA A 35 13.16 9.09 -1.34
N LEU A 36 13.14 9.74 -2.50
CA LEU A 36 12.79 9.10 -3.79
C LEU A 36 13.56 7.81 -4.07
N TYR A 37 14.85 7.73 -3.70
CA TYR A 37 15.65 6.54 -3.92
C TYR A 37 15.15 5.30 -3.16
N GLN A 38 14.41 5.49 -2.06
CA GLN A 38 13.89 4.38 -1.26
C GLN A 38 12.78 3.62 -1.99
N ILE A 39 12.02 4.32 -2.83
CA ILE A 39 10.96 3.72 -3.63
C ILE A 39 11.40 3.34 -5.05
N THR A 40 12.61 3.71 -5.46
CA THR A 40 13.16 3.34 -6.78
C THR A 40 13.30 1.84 -6.92
N GLY A 41 12.95 1.31 -8.08
CA GLY A 41 13.11 -0.11 -8.43
C GLY A 41 11.83 -0.76 -8.93
N THR A 42 11.84 -2.08 -8.99
CA THR A 42 10.74 -2.89 -9.49
C THR A 42 9.96 -3.48 -8.31
N TRP A 43 8.65 -3.34 -8.36
CA TRP A 43 7.74 -3.74 -7.31
C TRP A 43 6.60 -4.58 -7.87
N LYS A 44 6.26 -5.65 -7.18
CA LYS A 44 5.12 -6.50 -7.48
C LYS A 44 4.02 -6.29 -6.46
N LEU A 45 2.79 -6.12 -6.89
CA LEU A 45 1.62 -6.14 -6.02
C LEU A 45 1.48 -7.51 -5.37
N GLU A 46 1.54 -7.56 -4.04
CA GLU A 46 1.44 -8.78 -3.24
C GLU A 46 0.04 -8.97 -2.66
N SER A 47 -0.56 -7.89 -2.19
CA SER A 47 -1.93 -7.92 -1.66
C SER A 47 -2.64 -6.58 -1.81
N TRP A 48 -3.95 -6.60 -1.75
CA TRP A 48 -4.80 -5.42 -1.78
C TRP A 48 -5.99 -5.56 -0.82
N SER A 49 -6.70 -4.47 -0.54
CA SER A 49 -7.83 -4.45 0.39
C SER A 49 -9.04 -5.29 -0.05
N TYR A 50 -9.12 -5.68 -1.32
CA TYR A 50 -10.19 -6.53 -1.86
C TYR A 50 -9.99 -8.04 -1.65
N GLY A 51 -8.97 -8.44 -0.90
CA GLY A 51 -8.66 -9.82 -0.60
C GLY A 51 -7.39 -10.32 -1.29
N GLN A 52 -7.34 -11.62 -1.56
CA GLN A 52 -6.20 -12.21 -2.27
C GLN A 52 -6.24 -11.85 -3.75
N ILE A 53 -5.06 -11.60 -4.32
CA ILE A 53 -4.93 -11.40 -5.77
C ILE A 53 -5.27 -12.72 -6.46
N PRO A 54 -6.25 -12.74 -7.39
CA PRO A 54 -6.63 -13.95 -8.11
C PRO A 54 -5.44 -14.53 -8.89
N GLU A 55 -5.46 -15.86 -9.10
CA GLU A 55 -4.47 -16.51 -9.92
C GLU A 55 -4.45 -15.94 -11.35
N GLY A 56 -3.27 -15.68 -11.88
CA GLY A 56 -3.08 -15.08 -13.20
C GLY A 56 -3.25 -13.55 -13.23
N VAL A 57 -3.71 -12.91 -12.13
CA VAL A 57 -3.76 -11.45 -12.02
C VAL A 57 -2.43 -10.95 -11.48
N TYR A 58 -1.92 -9.88 -12.07
CA TYR A 58 -0.67 -9.26 -11.66
C TYR A 58 -0.67 -7.74 -11.86
N SER A 59 0.14 -7.08 -11.06
CA SER A 59 0.56 -5.70 -11.29
C SER A 59 2.00 -5.53 -10.83
N TYR A 60 2.84 -5.07 -11.75
CA TYR A 60 4.21 -4.66 -11.48
C TYR A 60 4.34 -3.18 -11.76
N ILE A 61 5.07 -2.48 -10.90
CA ILE A 61 5.41 -1.08 -11.10
C ILE A 61 6.92 -0.91 -11.02
N VAL A 62 7.49 -0.25 -12.01
CA VAL A 62 8.88 0.21 -12.01
C VAL A 62 8.87 1.70 -11.72
N LEU A 63 9.63 2.13 -10.73
CA LEU A 63 9.81 3.53 -10.37
C LEU A 63 11.26 3.93 -10.61
N ASP A 64 11.48 4.88 -11.52
CA ASP A 64 12.77 5.51 -11.76
C ASP A 64 12.78 6.93 -11.17
N SER A 65 13.46 7.08 -10.04
CA SER A 65 13.56 8.37 -9.35
C SER A 65 14.49 9.37 -10.04
N LYS A 66 15.36 8.94 -10.96
CA LYS A 66 16.26 9.84 -11.70
C LYS A 66 15.48 10.63 -12.75
N GLU A 67 14.59 9.93 -13.44
CA GLU A 67 13.76 10.49 -14.51
C GLU A 67 12.38 10.90 -14.02
N ASN A 68 12.01 10.56 -12.77
CA ASN A 68 10.65 10.65 -12.22
C ASN A 68 9.62 9.93 -13.09
N ARG A 69 10.01 8.77 -13.62
CA ARG A 69 9.24 7.95 -14.53
C ARG A 69 8.73 6.70 -13.87
N PHE A 70 7.53 6.28 -14.28
CA PHE A 70 7.02 4.95 -13.92
C PHE A 70 6.70 4.14 -15.18
N GLU A 71 6.74 2.82 -15.02
CA GLU A 71 6.16 1.84 -15.92
C GLU A 71 5.29 0.89 -15.11
N ILE A 72 4.10 0.61 -15.60
CA ILE A 72 3.17 -0.35 -14.97
C ILE A 72 2.86 -1.45 -15.98
N TYR A 73 3.06 -2.70 -15.55
CA TYR A 73 2.68 -3.90 -16.29
C TYR A 73 1.61 -4.61 -15.49
N GLN A 74 0.39 -4.67 -16.01
CA GLN A 74 -0.74 -5.21 -15.25
C GLN A 74 -1.84 -5.78 -16.14
N ASN A 75 -2.64 -6.70 -15.56
CA ASN A 75 -3.91 -7.13 -16.09
C ASN A 75 -5.04 -7.01 -15.06
N VAL A 76 -4.86 -6.16 -14.04
CA VAL A 76 -5.89 -5.84 -13.07
C VAL A 76 -7.09 -5.23 -13.80
N ASP A 77 -8.30 -5.73 -13.51
CA ASP A 77 -9.57 -5.29 -14.11
C ASP A 77 -9.65 -5.42 -15.64
N SER A 78 -8.80 -6.25 -16.22
CA SER A 78 -8.74 -6.47 -17.66
C SER A 78 -8.28 -7.90 -17.98
N PRO A 79 -8.89 -8.57 -18.96
CA PRO A 79 -8.38 -9.85 -19.44
C PRO A 79 -7.09 -9.71 -20.29
N TYR A 80 -6.69 -8.47 -20.59
CA TYR A 80 -5.51 -8.17 -21.42
C TYR A 80 -4.41 -7.54 -20.60
N SER A 81 -3.17 -7.94 -20.90
CA SER A 81 -1.98 -7.27 -20.42
C SER A 81 -1.95 -5.81 -20.88
N ARG A 82 -1.58 -4.93 -19.97
CA ARG A 82 -1.39 -3.49 -20.24
C ARG A 82 0.01 -3.07 -19.81
N HIS A 83 0.68 -2.34 -20.68
CA HIS A 83 1.90 -1.62 -20.34
C HIS A 83 1.60 -0.13 -20.37
N LEU A 84 1.73 0.54 -19.26
CA LEU A 84 1.42 1.94 -19.05
C LEU A 84 2.69 2.65 -18.60
N THR A 85 2.93 3.83 -19.17
CA THR A 85 4.10 4.66 -18.81
C THR A 85 3.64 6.06 -18.43
N GLY A 86 4.49 6.76 -17.69
CA GLY A 86 4.19 8.12 -17.29
C GLY A 86 5.21 8.67 -16.32
N ASN A 87 4.85 9.79 -15.73
CA ASN A 87 5.67 10.45 -14.72
C ASN A 87 4.98 10.38 -13.36
N PHE A 88 5.76 10.46 -12.30
CA PHE A 88 5.26 10.54 -10.95
C PHE A 88 5.94 11.65 -10.14
N SER A 89 5.31 12.03 -9.05
CA SER A 89 5.90 12.86 -8.01
C SER A 89 5.69 12.23 -6.65
N LEU A 90 6.64 12.39 -5.75
CA LEU A 90 6.51 12.06 -4.34
C LEU A 90 6.69 13.35 -3.53
N VAL A 91 5.70 13.71 -2.74
CA VAL A 91 5.68 14.95 -1.96
C VAL A 91 5.38 14.65 -0.50
N TYR A 92 6.24 15.09 0.39
CA TYR A 92 5.95 15.03 1.82
C TYR A 92 5.03 16.18 2.22
N LYS A 93 3.91 15.87 2.85
CA LYS A 93 2.95 16.82 3.40
C LYS A 93 3.21 16.99 4.89
N GLU A 94 3.95 18.02 5.26
CA GLU A 94 4.35 18.30 6.65
C GLU A 94 3.15 18.44 7.59
N ASP A 95 2.07 19.09 7.11
CA ASP A 95 0.83 19.31 7.86
C ASP A 95 0.10 18.00 8.24
N LYS A 96 0.38 16.92 7.52
CA LYS A 96 -0.23 15.61 7.72
C LYS A 96 0.77 14.53 8.10
N GLY A 97 2.07 14.80 8.03
CA GLY A 97 3.11 13.81 8.21
C GLY A 97 3.01 12.65 7.21
N GLN A 98 2.67 12.94 5.95
CA GLN A 98 2.36 11.92 4.94
C GLN A 98 3.16 12.12 3.66
N ASN A 99 3.65 11.03 3.10
CA ASN A 99 4.28 10.99 1.79
C ASN A 99 3.23 10.68 0.73
N ILE A 100 2.96 11.60 -0.17
CA ILE A 100 1.94 11.45 -1.22
C ILE A 100 2.63 11.20 -2.56
N ILE A 101 2.33 10.07 -3.20
CA ILE A 101 2.71 9.79 -4.56
C ILE A 101 1.52 10.06 -5.50
N SER A 102 1.79 10.76 -6.58
CA SER A 102 0.84 11.09 -7.65
C SER A 102 1.46 10.74 -8.98
N GLY A 103 0.66 10.29 -9.94
CA GLY A 103 1.15 9.93 -11.26
C GLY A 103 0.25 10.41 -12.39
N TRP A 104 0.86 10.62 -13.57
CA TRP A 104 0.16 10.98 -14.81
C TRP A 104 0.77 10.24 -16.00
N TYR A 105 -0.11 9.74 -16.85
CA TYR A 105 0.26 8.91 -18.00
C TYR A 105 0.79 9.74 -19.16
N ASP A 106 1.62 9.15 -20.01
CA ASP A 106 2.23 9.82 -21.17
C ASP A 106 1.21 10.16 -22.27
N HIS A 107 0.19 9.34 -22.42
CA HIS A 107 -0.77 9.44 -23.53
C HIS A 107 -2.19 9.54 -23.00
N ASP A 108 -2.90 10.60 -23.36
CA ASP A 108 -4.35 10.88 -23.25
C ASP A 108 -5.10 10.38 -22.00
N SER A 109 -4.45 9.62 -21.15
CA SER A 109 -5.08 8.93 -20.01
C SER A 109 -5.17 9.80 -18.78
N GLY A 110 -4.54 10.97 -18.79
CA GLY A 110 -4.57 11.89 -17.65
C GLY A 110 -3.81 11.36 -16.44
N PHE A 111 -4.41 11.57 -15.28
CA PHE A 111 -3.81 11.21 -13.98
C PHE A 111 -4.22 9.82 -13.52
N TRP A 112 -3.48 9.25 -12.57
CA TRP A 112 -3.93 8.09 -11.83
C TRP A 112 -5.32 8.35 -11.23
N ALA A 113 -6.09 7.28 -11.05
CA ALA A 113 -7.44 7.39 -10.49
C ALA A 113 -7.47 7.95 -9.07
N SER A 114 -6.36 7.83 -8.33
CA SER A 114 -6.16 8.39 -6.99
C SER A 114 -4.70 8.74 -6.80
N ASP A 115 -4.42 9.69 -5.92
CA ASP A 115 -3.14 9.83 -5.26
C ASP A 115 -3.06 8.80 -4.13
N TYR A 116 -1.86 8.44 -3.70
CA TYR A 116 -1.67 7.45 -2.66
C TYR A 116 -0.74 7.96 -1.57
N VAL A 117 -1.09 7.68 -0.32
CA VAL A 117 -0.15 7.76 0.79
C VAL A 117 0.80 6.58 0.69
N VAL A 118 2.10 6.84 0.62
CA VAL A 118 3.15 5.82 0.68
C VAL A 118 3.62 5.71 2.11
N THR A 119 3.57 4.53 2.67
CA THR A 119 3.93 4.25 4.06
C THR A 119 4.62 2.90 4.20
N ALA A 120 5.12 2.59 5.39
CA ALA A 120 5.78 1.31 5.73
C ALA A 120 6.86 0.90 4.70
N VAL A 121 7.64 1.88 4.21
CA VAL A 121 8.71 1.63 3.24
C VAL A 121 9.89 0.97 3.93
N THR A 122 10.25 -0.19 3.40
CA THR A 122 11.44 -0.97 3.78
C THR A 122 12.29 -1.27 2.55
N ALA A 123 13.38 -2.03 2.73
CA ALA A 123 14.16 -2.50 1.58
C ALA A 123 13.33 -3.37 0.62
N ASP A 124 12.37 -4.14 1.15
CA ASP A 124 11.67 -5.20 0.42
C ASP A 124 10.18 -4.94 0.20
N SER A 125 9.59 -3.96 0.89
CA SER A 125 8.15 -3.70 0.82
C SER A 125 7.80 -2.24 0.96
N MET A 126 6.64 -1.87 0.42
CA MET A 126 5.97 -0.59 0.66
C MET A 126 4.45 -0.77 0.60
N THR A 127 3.74 0.12 1.29
CA THR A 127 2.28 0.14 1.30
C THR A 127 1.79 1.44 0.66
N TRP A 128 0.81 1.34 -0.22
CA TRP A 128 0.11 2.46 -0.82
C TRP A 128 -1.34 2.47 -0.35
N ILE A 129 -1.79 3.62 0.11
CA ILE A 129 -3.17 3.81 0.59
C ILE A 129 -3.82 4.90 -0.26
N SER A 130 -4.88 4.56 -0.99
CA SER A 130 -5.62 5.53 -1.81
C SER A 130 -6.14 6.68 -0.96
N THR A 131 -5.95 7.91 -1.42
CA THR A 131 -6.53 9.11 -0.79
C THR A 131 -7.98 9.33 -1.19
N GLY A 132 -8.47 8.62 -2.20
CA GLY A 132 -9.77 8.85 -2.82
C GLY A 132 -9.85 10.15 -3.64
N THR A 133 -8.72 10.82 -3.83
CA THR A 133 -8.59 12.07 -4.61
C THR A 133 -7.40 11.95 -5.55
N THR A 134 -7.39 12.76 -6.60
CA THR A 134 -6.26 12.89 -7.51
C THR A 134 -5.82 14.35 -7.59
N SER A 135 -4.53 14.59 -7.75
CA SER A 135 -3.96 15.93 -7.98
C SER A 135 -4.30 16.50 -9.36
N GLY A 136 -4.84 15.67 -10.24
CA GLY A 136 -5.27 16.09 -11.57
C GLY A 136 -6.54 16.92 -11.57
N PRO A 137 -6.88 17.55 -12.72
CA PRO A 137 -8.13 18.28 -12.87
C PRO A 137 -9.32 17.34 -12.64
N GLN A 138 -10.09 17.64 -11.61
CA GLN A 138 -11.28 16.88 -11.23
C GLN A 138 -12.33 17.04 -12.34
N THR A 139 -12.59 15.99 -13.09
CA THR A 139 -13.89 15.86 -13.75
C THR A 139 -14.91 15.62 -12.66
N VAL A 140 -15.79 16.58 -12.42
CA VAL A 140 -16.84 16.50 -11.39
C VAL A 140 -17.71 15.29 -11.67
N SER A 141 -17.34 14.14 -11.12
CA SER A 141 -18.22 12.99 -11.06
C SER A 141 -19.13 13.22 -9.84
N THR A 142 -20.37 13.60 -10.12
CA THR A 142 -21.44 13.59 -9.12
C THR A 142 -21.70 12.16 -8.70
N LYS A 143 -20.92 11.63 -7.77
CA LYS A 143 -21.15 10.34 -7.14
C LYS A 143 -21.12 10.44 -5.64
N THR A 144 -22.33 10.24 -5.10
CA THR A 144 -22.72 9.61 -3.84
C THR A 144 -21.75 9.68 -2.64
N THR A 145 -22.33 10.15 -1.57
CA THR A 145 -21.94 10.38 -0.19
C THR A 145 -21.50 9.11 0.60
N GLU A 146 -20.87 8.12 -0.02
CA GLU A 146 -20.19 7.07 0.74
C GLU A 146 -18.71 7.49 0.85
N ALA A 147 -18.19 7.43 2.09
CA ALA A 147 -16.77 7.62 2.31
C ALA A 147 -16.01 6.65 1.38
N PRO A 148 -15.07 7.14 0.55
CA PRO A 148 -14.38 6.28 -0.38
C PRO A 148 -13.68 5.17 0.42
N SER A 149 -13.95 3.92 0.06
CA SER A 149 -13.18 2.80 0.58
C SER A 149 -11.72 3.07 0.23
N ARG A 150 -10.87 3.17 1.23
CA ARG A 150 -9.43 3.40 0.99
C ARG A 150 -8.83 2.11 0.50
N ASP A 151 -8.45 2.08 -0.76
CA ASP A 151 -7.73 0.94 -1.31
C ASP A 151 -6.32 0.90 -0.73
N ILE A 152 -5.98 -0.24 -0.16
CA ILE A 152 -4.65 -0.49 0.39
C ILE A 152 -3.98 -1.52 -0.51
N CYS A 153 -2.81 -1.18 -1.02
CA CYS A 153 -2.00 -2.05 -1.85
C CYS A 153 -0.64 -2.26 -1.18
N VAL A 154 -0.25 -3.50 -0.99
CA VAL A 154 1.08 -3.86 -0.50
C VAL A 154 1.92 -4.33 -1.68
N TYR A 155 3.04 -3.67 -1.87
CA TYR A 155 4.01 -4.01 -2.90
C TYR A 155 5.24 -4.65 -2.28
N ARG A 156 5.76 -5.68 -2.94
CA ARG A 156 7.03 -6.32 -2.63
C ARG A 156 8.04 -6.03 -3.71
N ARG A 157 9.27 -5.71 -3.32
CA ARG A 157 10.37 -5.50 -4.25
C ARG A 157 10.71 -6.81 -4.95
N CYS A 158 11.00 -6.73 -6.24
CA CYS A 158 11.47 -7.87 -7.03
C CYS A 158 12.63 -7.46 -7.95
N ASP A 159 13.45 -8.45 -8.32
CA ASP A 159 14.64 -8.19 -9.14
C ASP A 159 14.29 -7.91 -10.60
N SER A 160 13.21 -8.53 -11.10
CA SER A 160 12.78 -8.38 -12.49
C SER A 160 11.29 -8.70 -12.66
N ILE A 161 10.74 -8.23 -13.77
CA ILE A 161 9.42 -8.63 -14.26
C ILE A 161 9.61 -9.88 -15.12
N PRO A 162 8.74 -10.91 -15.01
CA PRO A 162 8.78 -12.09 -15.85
C PRO A 162 8.75 -11.76 -17.35
N GLU A 163 9.52 -12.51 -18.15
CA GLU A 163 9.69 -12.23 -19.58
C GLU A 163 8.39 -12.37 -20.39
N ASP A 164 7.50 -13.26 -20.01
CA ASP A 164 6.19 -13.46 -20.62
C ASP A 164 5.29 -12.22 -20.42
N ILE A 165 5.36 -11.59 -19.26
CA ILE A 165 4.66 -10.33 -18.96
C ILE A 165 5.26 -9.18 -19.78
N LEU A 166 6.58 -9.07 -19.83
CA LEU A 166 7.27 -8.06 -20.64
C LEU A 166 6.93 -8.21 -22.14
N ALA A 167 6.76 -9.44 -22.59
CA ALA A 167 6.41 -9.75 -23.97
C ALA A 167 4.91 -9.57 -24.29
N GLY A 168 4.08 -9.23 -23.29
CA GLY A 168 2.62 -9.11 -23.46
C GLY A 168 1.93 -10.42 -23.83
N LYS A 169 2.52 -11.57 -23.49
CA LYS A 169 2.04 -12.92 -23.80
C LYS A 169 1.29 -13.50 -22.60
N ASN A 170 0.07 -13.01 -22.36
CA ASN A 170 -0.82 -13.58 -21.36
C ASN A 170 -2.19 -13.82 -21.97
#